data_2ee02d2e0ba1773897ef6f1e8fadfd40
#
_entry.id   2ee02d2e0ba1773897ef6f1e8fadfd40
#
_cell.length_a   1.000
_cell.length_b   1.000
_cell.length_c   1.000
_cell.angle_alpha   90.00
_cell.angle_beta   90.00
_cell.angle_gamma   90.00
#
_symmetry.space_group_name_H-M   'P 1'
#
loop_
_entity.id
_entity.type
_entity.pdbx_description
1 polymer ?
#
loop_
_entity_poly.entity_id
_entity_poly.type
_entity_poly.pdbx_seq_one_letter_code
_entity_poly.pdbx_strand_id
1 'polypeptide(L)'
;MTVNIPKLKYTESNNFFLMAGPCVIEGEEMAFQIAEHIVALSNKYNIPYIFKGSYRKANRSKIDSFTGIGDLKALKILKKIGETFDIPVVTDIHGPEEAELAAEYVDILQIPAFLCRQTDLLVAAAKTGKVINIKKGQFLSPAAMSFAAQKVRNCGNNNIILTDRGTSFGYQDLIVDFRSIPTMQKIG
;
A
#
# COMPACT_ATOMS: atom_id res chain seq x y z
N MET A 1 -10.81 15.61 0.97
CA MET A 1 -11.28 14.59 1.95
C MET A 1 -10.05 13.99 2.61
N THR A 2 -9.97 13.99 3.90
CA THR A 2 -8.89 13.33 4.65
C THR A 2 -9.21 11.84 4.74
N VAL A 3 -8.34 10.99 4.24
CA VAL A 3 -8.47 9.52 4.40
C VAL A 3 -8.32 9.20 5.88
N ASN A 4 -9.27 8.46 6.44
CA ASN A 4 -9.19 8.01 7.82
C ASN A 4 -8.37 6.71 7.88
N ILE A 5 -7.15 6.80 8.41
CA ILE A 5 -6.26 5.65 8.60
C ILE A 5 -6.22 5.32 10.09
N PRO A 6 -6.70 4.13 10.49
CA PRO A 6 -6.67 3.71 11.91
C PRO A 6 -5.24 3.73 12.47
N LYS A 7 -5.08 4.06 13.75
CA LYS A 7 -3.80 4.06 14.48
C LYS A 7 -2.72 5.01 13.93
N LEU A 8 -3.02 5.84 12.93
CA LEU A 8 -2.03 6.78 12.41
C LEU A 8 -1.80 7.91 13.40
N LYS A 9 -0.56 8.02 13.91
CA LYS A 9 -0.11 9.04 14.86
C LYS A 9 0.42 10.27 14.12
N TYR A 10 0.54 11.40 14.84
CA TYR A 10 1.15 12.65 14.34
C TYR A 10 0.46 13.28 13.13
N THR A 11 -0.83 13.05 12.94
CA THR A 11 -1.61 13.60 11.81
C THR A 11 -1.65 15.12 11.78
N GLU A 12 -1.47 15.77 12.95
CA GLU A 12 -1.47 17.24 13.10
C GLU A 12 -0.07 17.87 12.96
N SER A 13 0.95 17.08 12.64
CA SER A 13 2.34 17.57 12.56
C SER A 13 2.66 18.42 11.33
N ASN A 14 1.75 18.50 10.36
CA ASN A 14 1.95 19.07 9.02
C ASN A 14 3.08 18.37 8.20
N ASN A 15 3.54 17.22 8.65
CA ASN A 15 4.47 16.38 7.91
C ASN A 15 3.72 15.50 6.89
N PHE A 16 4.45 15.02 5.89
CA PHE A 16 3.97 13.91 5.06
C PHE A 16 3.84 12.64 5.93
N PHE A 17 2.98 11.71 5.54
CA PHE A 17 3.03 10.37 6.13
C PHE A 17 4.02 9.49 5.35
N LEU A 18 4.74 8.64 6.08
CA LEU A 18 5.71 7.71 5.55
C LEU A 18 5.10 6.30 5.48
N MET A 19 5.10 5.70 4.30
CA MET A 19 4.75 4.28 4.10
C MET A 19 6.01 3.54 3.71
N ALA A 20 6.62 2.82 4.66
CA ALA A 20 7.92 2.20 4.47
C ALA A 20 8.04 0.86 5.22
N GLY A 21 8.98 0.02 4.77
CA GLY A 21 9.29 -1.28 5.34
C GLY A 21 9.96 -2.21 4.32
N PRO A 22 10.10 -3.51 4.63
CA PRO A 22 10.77 -4.45 3.75
C PRO A 22 9.96 -4.68 2.47
N CYS A 23 10.67 -4.95 1.37
CA CYS A 23 10.04 -5.24 0.09
C CYS A 23 9.11 -6.47 0.16
N VAL A 24 9.51 -7.46 0.96
CA VAL A 24 8.74 -8.67 1.29
C VAL A 24 9.09 -9.11 2.71
N ILE A 25 8.16 -9.77 3.39
CA ILE A 25 8.42 -10.36 4.70
C ILE A 25 9.25 -11.63 4.53
N GLU A 26 10.54 -11.56 4.88
CA GLU A 26 11.47 -12.68 4.80
C GLU A 26 11.61 -13.44 6.13
N GLY A 27 11.23 -12.81 7.23
CA GLY A 27 11.25 -13.37 8.58
C GLY A 27 10.70 -12.40 9.60
N GLU A 28 10.35 -12.94 10.77
CA GLU A 28 9.78 -12.13 11.85
C GLU A 28 10.80 -11.17 12.44
N GLU A 29 11.98 -11.68 12.79
CA GLU A 29 13.04 -10.89 13.42
C GLU A 29 13.43 -9.66 12.59
N MET A 30 13.75 -9.85 11.30
CA MET A 30 14.10 -8.75 10.40
C MET A 30 12.97 -7.74 10.26
N ALA A 31 11.72 -8.21 10.12
CA ALA A 31 10.57 -7.32 9.98
C ALA A 31 10.36 -6.46 11.24
N PHE A 32 10.55 -7.04 12.43
CA PHE A 32 10.46 -6.34 13.70
C PHE A 32 11.59 -5.31 13.88
N GLN A 33 12.85 -5.67 13.57
CA GLN A 33 13.99 -4.74 13.61
C GLN A 33 13.76 -3.52 12.72
N ILE A 34 13.26 -3.73 11.49
CA ILE A 34 12.93 -2.63 10.57
C ILE A 34 11.81 -1.76 11.15
N ALA A 35 10.74 -2.38 11.67
CA ALA A 35 9.62 -1.65 12.24
C ALA A 35 10.06 -0.79 13.43
N GLU A 36 10.80 -1.37 14.37
CA GLU A 36 11.32 -0.68 15.57
C GLU A 36 12.18 0.53 15.20
N HIS A 37 13.10 0.34 14.24
CA HIS A 37 13.96 1.41 13.78
C HIS A 37 13.17 2.58 13.17
N ILE A 38 12.22 2.28 12.30
CA ILE A 38 11.43 3.34 11.63
C ILE A 38 10.46 4.00 12.62
N VAL A 39 9.86 3.24 13.55
CA VAL A 39 9.02 3.79 14.63
C VAL A 39 9.81 4.77 15.50
N ALA A 40 11.04 4.43 15.85
CA ALA A 40 11.91 5.34 16.62
C ALA A 40 12.16 6.66 15.86
N LEU A 41 12.44 6.58 14.55
CA LEU A 41 12.60 7.77 13.70
C LEU A 41 11.30 8.57 13.56
N SER A 42 10.19 7.89 13.33
CA SER A 42 8.85 8.49 13.24
C SER A 42 8.50 9.28 14.50
N ASN A 43 8.71 8.67 15.67
CA ASN A 43 8.47 9.32 16.96
C ASN A 43 9.41 10.53 17.18
N LYS A 44 10.68 10.40 16.81
CA LYS A 44 11.68 11.48 16.94
C LYS A 44 11.32 12.71 16.12
N TYR A 45 10.76 12.50 14.92
CA TYR A 45 10.49 13.59 13.97
C TYR A 45 9.01 13.92 13.80
N ASN A 46 8.12 13.29 14.59
CA ASN A 46 6.67 13.43 14.49
C ASN A 46 6.15 13.18 13.06
N ILE A 47 6.67 12.14 12.39
CA ILE A 47 6.24 11.74 11.04
C ILE A 47 5.18 10.65 11.17
N PRO A 48 3.96 10.84 10.61
CA PRO A 48 2.97 9.77 10.53
C PRO A 48 3.54 8.56 9.80
N TYR A 49 3.43 7.35 10.37
CA TYR A 49 4.07 6.17 9.84
C TYR A 49 3.11 5.00 9.64
N ILE A 50 3.24 4.35 8.50
CA ILE A 50 2.53 3.14 8.10
C ILE A 50 3.58 2.08 7.75
N PHE A 51 3.57 0.96 8.46
CA PHE A 51 4.49 -0.14 8.13
C PHE A 51 4.04 -0.85 6.86
N LYS A 52 4.93 -0.94 5.86
CA LYS A 52 4.67 -1.63 4.59
C LYS A 52 5.49 -2.91 4.48
N GLY A 53 4.84 -4.01 4.17
CA GLY A 53 5.52 -5.24 3.77
C GLY A 53 4.64 -6.06 2.82
N SER A 54 5.22 -6.59 1.74
CA SER A 54 4.49 -7.59 0.92
C SER A 54 4.54 -8.94 1.62
N TYR A 55 3.40 -9.61 1.72
CA TYR A 55 3.40 -10.98 2.25
C TYR A 55 3.93 -12.00 1.24
N ARG A 56 3.91 -11.63 -0.05
CA ARG A 56 4.37 -12.46 -1.16
C ARG A 56 4.90 -11.61 -2.32
N LYS A 57 5.91 -12.11 -3.03
CA LYS A 57 6.42 -11.55 -4.28
C LYS A 57 5.73 -12.20 -5.48
N ALA A 58 4.73 -11.53 -6.07
CA ALA A 58 4.02 -12.02 -7.24
C ALA A 58 4.76 -11.72 -8.57
N ASN A 59 5.48 -10.60 -8.65
CA ASN A 59 6.14 -10.11 -9.89
C ASN A 59 7.62 -10.46 -9.96
N ARG A 60 7.96 -11.75 -9.93
CA ARG A 60 9.33 -12.23 -10.00
C ARG A 60 9.85 -12.27 -11.43
N SER A 61 11.15 -12.00 -11.61
CA SER A 61 11.82 -12.14 -12.92
C SER A 61 12.12 -13.58 -13.30
N LYS A 62 12.30 -14.47 -12.30
CA LYS A 62 12.54 -15.90 -12.50
C LYS A 62 11.53 -16.71 -11.72
N ILE A 63 11.20 -17.89 -12.23
CA ILE A 63 10.20 -18.77 -11.60
C ILE A 63 10.65 -19.29 -10.23
N ASP A 64 11.94 -19.51 -10.06
CA ASP A 64 12.60 -20.02 -8.86
C ASP A 64 13.02 -18.92 -7.87
N SER A 65 12.75 -17.64 -8.17
CA SER A 65 13.03 -16.55 -7.24
C SER A 65 12.23 -16.68 -5.97
N PHE A 66 12.79 -16.16 -4.87
CA PHE A 66 12.12 -16.12 -3.57
C PHE A 66 10.73 -15.51 -3.67
N THR A 67 9.74 -16.23 -3.17
CA THR A 67 8.32 -15.81 -3.21
C THR A 67 7.83 -15.23 -1.89
N GLY A 68 8.35 -15.73 -0.77
CA GLY A 68 7.91 -15.41 0.59
C GLY A 68 8.08 -16.62 1.52
N ILE A 69 7.67 -16.45 2.76
CA ILE A 69 7.76 -17.47 3.84
C ILE A 69 6.43 -18.21 4.06
N GLY A 70 5.50 -18.04 3.12
CA GLY A 70 4.10 -18.50 3.24
C GLY A 70 3.16 -17.35 3.63
N ASP A 71 2.07 -17.22 2.87
CA ASP A 71 1.16 -16.07 2.92
C ASP A 71 0.62 -15.83 4.33
N LEU A 72 0.01 -16.83 4.94
CA LEU A 72 -0.59 -16.70 6.27
C LEU A 72 0.46 -16.39 7.36
N LYS A 73 1.66 -16.95 7.24
CA LYS A 73 2.76 -16.67 8.17
C LYS A 73 3.20 -15.21 8.08
N ALA A 74 3.37 -14.70 6.87
CA ALA A 74 3.76 -13.32 6.63
C ALA A 74 2.66 -12.33 7.05
N LEU A 75 1.39 -12.63 6.79
CA LEU A 75 0.25 -11.82 7.23
C LEU A 75 0.15 -11.75 8.76
N LYS A 76 0.38 -12.84 9.47
CA LYS A 76 0.42 -12.86 10.93
C LYS A 76 1.56 -11.99 11.50
N ILE A 77 2.72 -11.97 10.85
CA ILE A 77 3.83 -11.10 11.25
C ILE A 77 3.45 -9.63 11.06
N LEU A 78 2.83 -9.27 9.93
CA LEU A 78 2.34 -7.90 9.69
C LEU A 78 1.36 -7.46 10.77
N LYS A 79 0.37 -8.29 11.09
CA LYS A 79 -0.59 -8.01 12.17
C LYS A 79 0.10 -7.80 13.52
N LYS A 80 1.02 -8.70 13.88
CA LYS A 80 1.78 -8.64 15.12
C LYS A 80 2.60 -7.34 15.23
N ILE A 81 3.20 -6.88 14.14
CA ILE A 81 3.91 -5.58 14.09
C ILE A 81 2.92 -4.43 14.35
N GLY A 82 1.79 -4.41 13.68
CA GLY A 82 0.76 -3.39 13.87
C GLY A 82 0.23 -3.32 15.30
N GLU A 83 0.06 -4.47 15.94
CA GLU A 83 -0.38 -4.57 17.34
C GLU A 83 0.73 -4.17 18.32
N THR A 84 1.97 -4.63 18.11
CA THR A 84 3.10 -4.38 19.02
C THR A 84 3.49 -2.90 19.07
N PHE A 85 3.54 -2.23 17.91
CA PHE A 85 3.96 -0.84 17.82
C PHE A 85 2.78 0.15 17.79
N ASP A 86 1.56 -0.35 17.78
CA ASP A 86 0.32 0.45 17.65
C ASP A 86 0.41 1.41 16.45
N ILE A 87 0.65 0.84 15.26
CA ILE A 87 0.76 1.53 13.98
C ILE A 87 -0.08 0.84 12.90
N PRO A 88 -0.55 1.56 11.87
CA PRO A 88 -1.20 0.93 10.73
C PRO A 88 -0.20 0.11 9.90
N VAL A 89 -0.71 -0.97 9.31
CA VAL A 89 0.07 -1.84 8.43
C VAL A 89 -0.59 -1.98 7.06
N VAL A 90 0.23 -2.12 6.02
CA VAL A 90 -0.21 -2.27 4.64
C VAL A 90 0.51 -3.42 3.94
N THR A 91 -0.24 -4.17 3.14
CA THR A 91 0.30 -5.16 2.20
C THR A 91 -0.37 -5.06 0.84
N ASP A 92 0.28 -5.56 -0.20
CA ASP A 92 -0.30 -5.64 -1.54
C ASP A 92 -1.05 -6.96 -1.73
N ILE A 93 -2.10 -6.93 -2.54
CA ILE A 93 -2.87 -8.08 -2.99
C ILE A 93 -2.80 -8.19 -4.52
N HIS A 94 -2.93 -9.41 -5.07
CA HIS A 94 -2.67 -9.69 -6.47
C HIS A 94 -3.87 -10.34 -7.19
N GLY A 95 -4.80 -10.92 -6.43
CA GLY A 95 -6.06 -11.50 -6.91
C GLY A 95 -7.25 -11.10 -6.03
N PRO A 96 -8.48 -11.10 -6.59
CA PRO A 96 -9.69 -10.78 -5.83
C PRO A 96 -9.90 -11.68 -4.61
N GLU A 97 -9.52 -12.95 -4.72
CA GLU A 97 -9.64 -13.99 -3.69
C GLU A 97 -8.74 -13.75 -2.46
N GLU A 98 -7.73 -12.91 -2.61
CA GLU A 98 -6.79 -12.56 -1.53
C GLU A 98 -7.32 -11.45 -0.61
N ALA A 99 -8.28 -10.65 -1.10
CA ALA A 99 -8.68 -9.41 -0.45
C ALA A 99 -9.24 -9.60 0.95
N GLU A 100 -10.17 -10.55 1.13
CA GLU A 100 -10.81 -10.82 2.43
C GLU A 100 -9.79 -11.34 3.45
N LEU A 101 -8.98 -12.34 3.05
CA LEU A 101 -7.95 -12.90 3.93
C LEU A 101 -6.94 -11.84 4.36
N ALA A 102 -6.40 -11.06 3.42
CA ALA A 102 -5.42 -10.02 3.75
C ALA A 102 -6.02 -8.95 4.69
N ALA A 103 -7.29 -8.58 4.48
CA ALA A 103 -7.99 -7.58 5.29
C ALA A 103 -8.13 -7.96 6.78
N GLU A 104 -8.06 -9.25 7.14
CA GLU A 104 -8.07 -9.69 8.55
C GLU A 104 -6.78 -9.32 9.29
N TYR A 105 -5.70 -9.07 8.56
CA TYR A 105 -4.36 -8.89 9.11
C TYR A 105 -3.78 -7.49 8.94
N VAL A 106 -4.34 -6.68 8.03
CA VAL A 106 -3.81 -5.34 7.74
C VAL A 106 -4.89 -4.27 7.78
N ASP A 107 -4.46 -3.02 7.91
CA ASP A 107 -5.34 -1.84 7.94
C ASP A 107 -5.56 -1.27 6.53
N ILE A 108 -4.61 -1.49 5.63
CA ILE A 108 -4.59 -0.95 4.27
C ILE A 108 -4.28 -2.07 3.27
N LEU A 109 -5.06 -2.15 2.20
CA LEU A 109 -4.78 -3.02 1.05
C LEU A 109 -4.17 -2.20 -0.09
N GLN A 110 -3.05 -2.65 -0.64
CA GLN A 110 -2.40 -2.01 -1.77
C GLN A 110 -2.67 -2.75 -3.07
N ILE A 111 -3.05 -2.00 -4.09
CA ILE A 111 -3.18 -2.49 -5.47
C ILE A 111 -1.88 -2.18 -6.22
N PRO A 112 -1.14 -3.18 -6.70
CA PRO A 112 0.06 -2.99 -7.50
C PRO A 112 -0.20 -2.19 -8.78
N ALA A 113 0.82 -1.48 -9.25
CA ALA A 113 0.70 -0.58 -10.41
C ALA A 113 0.21 -1.29 -11.68
N PHE A 114 0.72 -2.49 -11.96
CA PHE A 114 0.27 -3.27 -13.13
C PHE A 114 -1.19 -3.72 -13.05
N LEU A 115 -1.74 -3.81 -11.83
CA LEU A 115 -3.09 -4.30 -11.56
C LEU A 115 -4.10 -3.16 -11.30
N CYS A 116 -3.69 -1.90 -11.38
CA CYS A 116 -4.52 -0.75 -11.02
C CYS A 116 -5.79 -0.59 -11.88
N ARG A 117 -5.90 -1.26 -13.02
CA ARG A 117 -7.10 -1.28 -13.88
C ARG A 117 -7.98 -2.51 -13.70
N GLN A 118 -7.55 -3.53 -12.96
CA GLN A 118 -8.29 -4.77 -12.77
C GLN A 118 -9.54 -4.52 -11.91
N THR A 119 -10.70 -4.56 -12.57
CA THR A 119 -11.97 -4.16 -11.94
C THR A 119 -12.33 -5.07 -10.77
N ASP A 120 -12.23 -6.38 -10.95
CA ASP A 120 -12.64 -7.35 -9.93
C ASP A 120 -11.75 -7.27 -8.69
N LEU A 121 -10.44 -7.01 -8.87
CA LEU A 121 -9.50 -6.80 -7.77
C LEU A 121 -9.84 -5.52 -6.98
N LEU A 122 -10.12 -4.42 -7.68
CA LEU A 122 -10.51 -3.15 -7.05
C LEU A 122 -11.83 -3.28 -6.28
N VAL A 123 -12.81 -3.99 -6.85
CA VAL A 123 -14.11 -4.24 -6.23
C VAL A 123 -13.97 -5.13 -5.00
N ALA A 124 -13.20 -6.21 -5.08
CA ALA A 124 -12.94 -7.09 -3.95
C ALA A 124 -12.25 -6.34 -2.80
N ALA A 125 -11.19 -5.60 -3.12
CA ALA A 125 -10.51 -4.75 -2.14
C ALA A 125 -11.46 -3.74 -1.48
N ALA A 126 -12.26 -3.02 -2.28
CA ALA A 126 -13.19 -2.00 -1.79
C ALA A 126 -14.23 -2.57 -0.80
N LYS A 127 -14.75 -3.76 -1.09
CA LYS A 127 -15.77 -4.46 -0.26
C LYS A 127 -15.26 -4.83 1.12
N THR A 128 -13.95 -4.93 1.34
CA THR A 128 -13.38 -5.19 2.68
C THR A 128 -13.57 -4.02 3.65
N GLY A 129 -13.91 -2.82 3.16
CA GLY A 129 -14.01 -1.60 3.97
C GLY A 129 -12.67 -1.03 4.43
N LYS A 130 -11.54 -1.65 4.08
CA LYS A 130 -10.19 -1.16 4.41
C LYS A 130 -9.82 0.07 3.57
N VAL A 131 -8.79 0.79 3.99
CA VAL A 131 -8.17 1.82 3.16
C VAL A 131 -7.54 1.16 1.94
N ILE A 132 -7.77 1.71 0.74
CA ILE A 132 -7.24 1.16 -0.51
C ILE A 132 -6.18 2.10 -1.07
N ASN A 133 -4.93 1.65 -1.07
CA ASN A 133 -3.84 2.35 -1.73
C ASN A 133 -3.65 1.82 -3.16
N ILE A 134 -3.92 2.66 -4.17
CA ILE A 134 -3.81 2.28 -5.57
C ILE A 134 -2.56 2.90 -6.16
N LYS A 135 -1.59 2.08 -6.56
CA LYS A 135 -0.42 2.56 -7.30
C LYS A 135 -0.77 2.87 -8.74
N LYS A 136 -0.44 4.08 -9.20
CA LYS A 136 -0.62 4.47 -10.60
C LYS A 136 0.25 3.59 -11.51
N GLY A 137 -0.38 2.97 -12.51
CA GLY A 137 0.37 2.28 -13.56
C GLY A 137 1.28 3.24 -14.33
N GLN A 138 2.49 2.77 -14.69
CA GLN A 138 3.46 3.56 -15.45
C GLN A 138 2.93 3.98 -16.82
N PHE A 139 1.92 3.28 -17.31
CA PHE A 139 1.24 3.48 -18.59
C PHE A 139 0.02 4.40 -18.51
N LEU A 140 -0.30 4.93 -17.31
CA LEU A 140 -1.46 5.80 -17.08
C LEU A 140 -1.05 7.24 -16.82
N SER A 141 -1.90 8.16 -17.30
CA SER A 141 -1.85 9.54 -16.84
C SER A 141 -2.38 9.67 -15.40
N PRO A 142 -1.95 10.70 -14.65
CA PRO A 142 -2.48 10.98 -13.31
C PRO A 142 -4.00 11.12 -13.29
N ALA A 143 -4.58 11.80 -14.28
CA ALA A 143 -6.03 12.01 -14.40
C ALA A 143 -6.80 10.69 -14.61
N ALA A 144 -6.21 9.71 -15.30
CA ALA A 144 -6.84 8.42 -15.55
C ALA A 144 -7.00 7.57 -14.26
N MET A 145 -6.31 7.92 -13.17
CA MET A 145 -6.50 7.27 -11.87
C MET A 145 -7.90 7.52 -11.29
N SER A 146 -8.60 8.56 -11.77
CA SER A 146 -10.01 8.81 -11.42
C SER A 146 -10.90 7.59 -11.66
N PHE A 147 -10.66 6.85 -12.74
CA PHE A 147 -11.46 5.66 -13.08
C PHE A 147 -11.25 4.52 -12.06
N ALA A 148 -10.01 4.32 -11.61
CA ALA A 148 -9.72 3.32 -10.58
C ALA A 148 -10.33 3.72 -9.23
N ALA A 149 -10.16 4.98 -8.83
CA ALA A 149 -10.78 5.52 -7.61
C ALA A 149 -12.31 5.46 -7.65
N GLN A 150 -12.90 5.76 -8.80
CA GLN A 150 -14.36 5.70 -8.97
C GLN A 150 -14.93 4.27 -8.80
N LYS A 151 -14.21 3.24 -9.26
CA LYS A 151 -14.61 1.84 -9.04
C LYS A 151 -14.70 1.51 -7.54
N VAL A 152 -13.73 1.97 -6.77
CA VAL A 152 -13.71 1.78 -5.30
C VAL A 152 -14.86 2.56 -4.65
N ARG A 153 -15.09 3.81 -5.05
CA ARG A 153 -16.20 4.64 -4.54
C ARG A 153 -17.58 4.06 -4.88
N ASN A 154 -17.74 3.50 -6.05
CA ASN A 154 -18.99 2.85 -6.47
C ASN A 154 -19.35 1.62 -5.61
N CYS A 155 -18.37 1.07 -4.88
CA CYS A 155 -18.59 0.03 -3.87
C CYS A 155 -18.87 0.60 -2.47
N GLY A 156 -19.04 1.92 -2.32
CA GLY A 156 -19.29 2.58 -1.04
C GLY A 156 -18.03 2.91 -0.21
N ASN A 157 -16.83 2.64 -0.74
CA ASN A 157 -15.58 2.89 -0.02
C ASN A 157 -14.92 4.18 -0.51
N ASN A 158 -14.82 5.18 0.37
CA ASN A 158 -14.21 6.48 0.09
C ASN A 158 -12.77 6.62 0.65
N ASN A 159 -12.26 5.61 1.36
CA ASN A 159 -10.93 5.61 1.95
C ASN A 159 -9.88 5.19 0.92
N ILE A 160 -9.45 6.14 0.08
CA ILE A 160 -8.56 5.88 -1.06
C ILE A 160 -7.30 6.70 -0.94
N ILE A 161 -6.16 6.05 -1.16
CA ILE A 161 -4.84 6.68 -1.34
C ILE A 161 -4.40 6.38 -2.78
N LEU A 162 -3.85 7.37 -3.45
CA LEU A 162 -3.24 7.21 -4.77
C LEU A 162 -1.73 7.41 -4.67
N THR A 163 -0.96 6.44 -5.16
CA THR A 163 0.51 6.50 -5.15
C THR A 163 1.04 6.65 -6.57
N ASP A 164 1.79 7.71 -6.84
CA ASP A 164 2.57 7.81 -8.07
C ASP A 164 3.85 6.96 -7.94
N ARG A 165 4.22 6.30 -9.02
CA ARG A 165 5.47 5.54 -9.13
C ARG A 165 6.18 5.77 -10.47
N GLY A 166 5.87 6.89 -11.10
CA GLY A 166 6.42 7.31 -12.37
C GLY A 166 5.65 6.82 -13.60
N THR A 167 6.10 7.29 -14.74
CA THR A 167 5.57 6.97 -16.06
C THR A 167 6.69 6.44 -16.93
N SER A 168 6.45 5.38 -17.69
CA SER A 168 7.44 4.84 -18.63
C SER A 168 7.71 5.84 -19.75
N PHE A 169 8.99 6.06 -20.01
CA PHE A 169 9.48 6.82 -21.15
C PHE A 169 10.43 5.93 -21.97
N GLY A 170 9.92 5.45 -23.10
CA GLY A 170 10.58 4.37 -23.83
C GLY A 170 10.52 3.05 -23.07
N TYR A 171 11.58 2.24 -23.14
CA TYR A 171 11.62 0.90 -22.57
C TYR A 171 12.24 0.79 -21.18
N GLN A 172 13.12 1.68 -20.79
CA GLN A 172 13.93 1.55 -19.57
C GLN A 172 13.71 2.67 -18.56
N ASP A 173 13.46 3.89 -19.02
CA ASP A 173 13.39 5.02 -18.15
C ASP A 173 12.00 5.22 -17.53
N LEU A 174 11.99 5.59 -16.25
CA LEU A 174 10.81 6.04 -15.54
C LEU A 174 10.97 7.50 -15.17
N ILE A 175 10.01 8.33 -15.57
CA ILE A 175 9.97 9.76 -15.22
C ILE A 175 8.95 9.96 -14.10
N VAL A 176 9.38 10.60 -13.01
CA VAL A 176 8.48 11.08 -11.96
C VAL A 176 8.18 12.55 -12.23
N ASP A 177 6.96 12.82 -12.65
CA ASP A 177 6.48 14.19 -12.85
C ASP A 177 5.71 14.66 -11.61
N PHE A 178 6.33 15.54 -10.82
CA PHE A 178 5.71 16.05 -9.59
C PHE A 178 4.41 16.83 -9.82
N ARG A 179 4.11 17.28 -11.05
CA ARG A 179 2.80 17.85 -11.41
C ARG A 179 1.66 16.83 -11.32
N SER A 180 1.98 15.54 -11.30
CA SER A 180 1.03 14.46 -11.05
C SER A 180 0.39 14.56 -9.67
N ILE A 181 1.14 15.00 -8.66
CA ILE A 181 0.71 15.03 -7.25
C ILE A 181 -0.56 15.88 -7.08
N PRO A 182 -0.59 17.17 -7.44
CA PRO A 182 -1.80 17.99 -7.26
C PRO A 182 -2.98 17.50 -8.10
N THR A 183 -2.74 16.82 -9.23
CA THR A 183 -3.81 16.19 -10.01
C THR A 183 -4.42 15.02 -9.25
N MET A 184 -3.57 14.14 -8.70
CA MET A 184 -4.03 12.96 -7.97
C MET A 184 -4.65 13.31 -6.62
N GLN A 185 -4.16 14.33 -5.92
CA GLN A 185 -4.73 14.83 -4.66
C GLN A 185 -6.19 15.31 -4.79
N LYS A 186 -6.61 15.72 -5.98
CA LYS A 186 -8.03 16.07 -6.24
C LYS A 186 -8.92 14.85 -6.45
N ILE A 187 -8.33 13.69 -6.65
CA ILE A 187 -9.03 12.44 -6.96
C ILE A 187 -9.17 11.59 -5.70
N GLY A 188 -8.14 11.49 -4.88
CA GLY A 188 -8.13 10.59 -3.71
C GLY A 188 -7.10 10.94 -2.67
#